data_2aadff16fd678f1c762956cab6bef4bb
#
_entry.id   2aadff16fd678f1c762956cab6bef4bb
#
_cell.length_a   1.000
_cell.length_b   1.000
_cell.length_c   1.000
_cell.angle_alpha   90.00
_cell.angle_beta   90.00
_cell.angle_gamma   90.00
#
_symmetry.space_group_name_H-M   'P 1'
#
loop_
_entity.id
_entity.type
_entity.pdbx_description
1 polymer ?
#
loop_
_entity_poly.entity_id
_entity_poly.type
_entity_poly.pdbx_seq_one_letter_code
_entity_poly.pdbx_strand_id
1 'polypeptide(L)'
;MNTSFKPFATALGLTIAAAALPVLAETPMIKTVDGVATYPEGYQGTPVRAADEDPFLSPTNSALILIDYQPPILAGVKNIDHEELMNNTTGLIKTAVIYDIPIIFSHVAVGLSGYDPMIEELRELAPNAVFVDRTNVNAWEELEFVAAIEATGRTKLIMGGLWTDVCLAYPAIEAEAAGYDVYVPEDAVGSITQLSHDNGMRRMIEAGVEPITWNVVPAELQRDHARADKLQAVTRVFMEHLFKVDPDTTW
;
A
#
# COMPACT_ATOMS: atom_id res chain seq x y z
N MET A 1 5.69 71.59 12.31
CA MET A 1 5.03 70.46 12.87
C MET A 1 5.85 69.19 12.56
N ASN A 2 6.62 68.75 13.55
CA ASN A 2 7.56 67.60 13.45
C ASN A 2 6.84 66.35 13.90
N THR A 3 6.62 65.40 13.03
CA THR A 3 6.14 64.06 13.40
C THR A 3 7.26 63.03 13.19
N SER A 4 7.88 62.66 14.30
CA SER A 4 8.89 61.62 14.41
C SER A 4 8.25 60.23 14.28
N PHE A 5 8.63 59.45 13.26
CA PHE A 5 8.31 58.02 13.14
C PHE A 5 9.38 57.21 13.89
N LYS A 6 8.95 56.45 14.89
CA LYS A 6 9.78 55.39 15.53
C LYS A 6 9.58 54.06 14.78
N PRO A 7 10.64 53.33 14.46
CA PRO A 7 10.50 51.99 13.92
C PRO A 7 10.26 50.97 15.05
N PHE A 8 9.18 50.19 14.92
CA PHE A 8 8.97 48.97 15.73
C PHE A 8 9.77 47.84 15.07
N ALA A 9 10.85 47.44 15.71
CA ALA A 9 11.56 46.21 15.39
C ALA A 9 11.05 45.13 16.32
N THR A 10 10.15 44.27 15.87
CA THR A 10 9.79 43.03 16.53
C THR A 10 10.69 41.92 15.96
N ALA A 11 11.71 41.57 16.70
CA ALA A 11 12.50 40.37 16.44
C ALA A 11 11.68 39.13 16.85
N LEU A 12 11.15 38.40 15.85
CA LEU A 12 10.56 37.09 16.04
C LEU A 12 11.70 36.11 16.21
N GLY A 13 11.99 35.70 17.45
CA GLY A 13 12.95 34.66 17.74
C GLY A 13 12.37 33.30 17.32
N LEU A 14 12.81 32.80 16.16
CA LEU A 14 12.53 31.43 15.72
C LEU A 14 13.42 30.47 16.54
N THR A 15 12.88 29.92 17.62
CA THR A 15 13.52 28.81 18.32
C THR A 15 13.29 27.55 17.50
N ILE A 16 14.27 27.18 16.69
CA ILE A 16 14.29 25.83 16.08
C ILE A 16 14.57 24.85 17.22
N ALA A 17 13.53 24.17 17.67
CA ALA A 17 13.70 23.01 18.52
C ALA A 17 14.44 21.95 17.67
N ALA A 18 15.70 21.67 18.00
CA ALA A 18 16.41 20.54 17.45
C ALA A 18 15.66 19.29 17.90
N ALA A 19 14.91 18.67 17.00
CA ALA A 19 14.37 17.35 17.22
C ALA A 19 15.58 16.42 17.48
N ALA A 20 15.65 15.85 18.68
CA ALA A 20 16.62 14.82 18.98
C ALA A 20 16.36 13.67 18.01
N LEU A 21 17.32 13.37 17.14
CA LEU A 21 17.29 12.17 16.34
C LEU A 21 17.13 10.98 17.30
N PRO A 22 16.22 10.02 17.02
CA PRO A 22 16.08 8.85 17.88
C PRO A 22 17.46 8.21 18.01
N VAL A 23 17.86 7.92 19.23
CA VAL A 23 19.07 7.14 19.51
C VAL A 23 18.86 5.81 18.82
N LEU A 24 19.50 5.62 17.67
CA LEU A 24 19.57 4.31 17.02
C LEU A 24 20.13 3.37 18.08
N ALA A 25 19.37 2.34 18.45
CA ALA A 25 19.87 1.26 19.29
C ALA A 25 21.23 0.84 18.70
N GLU A 26 22.26 0.73 19.53
CA GLU A 26 23.62 0.43 19.09
C GLU A 26 23.56 -0.73 18.09
N THR A 27 23.86 -0.44 16.83
CA THR A 27 23.89 -1.47 15.79
C THR A 27 24.92 -2.49 16.23
N PRO A 28 24.57 -3.77 16.42
CA PRO A 28 25.53 -4.77 16.85
C PRO A 28 26.71 -4.75 15.88
N MET A 29 27.94 -4.72 16.41
CA MET A 29 29.15 -4.62 15.60
C MET A 29 29.22 -5.81 14.66
N ILE A 30 29.02 -5.56 13.37
CA ILE A 30 29.18 -6.55 12.31
C ILE A 30 30.69 -6.83 12.20
N LYS A 31 31.07 -8.07 12.46
CA LYS A 31 32.45 -8.53 12.22
C LYS A 31 32.55 -9.04 10.79
N THR A 32 33.61 -8.65 10.11
CA THR A 32 33.91 -9.20 8.78
C THR A 32 34.94 -10.30 8.92
N VAL A 33 34.61 -11.51 8.48
CA VAL A 33 35.50 -12.65 8.39
C VAL A 33 35.61 -13.02 6.91
N ASP A 34 36.81 -13.04 6.37
CA ASP A 34 37.08 -13.34 4.95
C ASP A 34 36.24 -12.53 3.95
N GLY A 35 35.96 -11.25 4.29
CA GLY A 35 35.15 -10.36 3.46
C GLY A 35 33.64 -10.57 3.59
N VAL A 36 33.17 -11.50 4.41
CA VAL A 36 31.75 -11.77 4.69
C VAL A 36 31.37 -11.17 6.03
N ALA A 37 30.27 -10.40 6.04
CA ALA A 37 29.71 -9.87 7.28
C ALA A 37 29.14 -11.01 8.14
N THR A 38 29.49 -11.01 9.43
CA THR A 38 28.94 -11.95 10.40
C THR A 38 28.12 -11.21 11.44
N TYR A 39 26.93 -11.71 11.72
CA TYR A 39 26.02 -11.15 12.71
C TYR A 39 26.15 -11.92 14.04
N PRO A 40 25.91 -11.25 15.20
CA PRO A 40 25.92 -11.97 16.48
C PRO A 40 24.81 -13.03 16.51
N GLU A 41 25.05 -14.09 17.31
CA GLU A 41 24.05 -15.11 17.54
C GLU A 41 22.77 -14.48 18.11
N GLY A 42 21.61 -14.85 17.55
CA GLY A 42 20.31 -14.30 17.95
C GLY A 42 20.00 -12.90 17.40
N TYR A 43 20.77 -12.40 16.42
CA TYR A 43 20.42 -11.15 15.76
C TYR A 43 19.05 -11.21 15.07
N GLN A 44 18.14 -10.32 15.48
CA GLN A 44 16.73 -10.28 15.02
C GLN A 44 16.48 -9.21 13.95
N GLY A 45 17.53 -8.57 13.46
CA GLY A 45 17.39 -7.46 12.51
C GLY A 45 17.07 -6.11 13.18
N THR A 46 16.82 -5.13 12.33
CA THR A 46 16.46 -3.78 12.77
C THR A 46 15.06 -3.77 13.38
N PRO A 47 14.84 -3.14 14.55
CA PRO A 47 13.51 -3.01 15.14
C PRO A 47 12.51 -2.36 14.19
N VAL A 48 11.24 -2.79 14.27
CA VAL A 48 10.14 -2.14 13.56
C VAL A 48 9.94 -0.75 14.16
N ARG A 49 9.82 0.27 13.32
CA ARG A 49 9.53 1.64 13.75
C ARG A 49 8.09 1.76 14.23
N ALA A 50 7.79 2.79 15.03
CA ALA A 50 6.42 3.17 15.32
C ALA A 50 5.67 3.54 14.03
N ALA A 51 4.37 3.29 13.99
CA ALA A 51 3.56 3.47 12.78
C ALA A 51 3.59 4.91 12.24
N ASP A 52 3.62 5.88 13.12
CA ASP A 52 3.65 7.33 12.84
C ASP A 52 5.06 7.87 12.52
N GLU A 53 6.10 7.10 12.82
CA GLU A 53 7.50 7.45 12.54
C GLU A 53 8.05 6.75 11.29
N ASP A 54 7.30 5.78 10.73
CA ASP A 54 7.78 4.99 9.61
C ASP A 54 7.38 5.62 8.27
N PRO A 55 8.33 6.14 7.47
CA PRO A 55 8.02 6.75 6.17
C PRO A 55 7.56 5.73 5.13
N PHE A 56 7.79 4.43 5.36
CA PHE A 56 7.45 3.35 4.44
C PHE A 56 6.24 2.55 4.94
N LEU A 57 5.77 1.61 4.09
CA LEU A 57 4.76 0.64 4.48
C LEU A 57 5.28 -0.26 5.61
N SER A 58 4.42 -0.54 6.58
CA SER A 58 4.71 -1.45 7.68
C SER A 58 3.46 -2.24 8.07
N PRO A 59 3.59 -3.38 8.75
CA PRO A 59 2.43 -4.14 9.22
C PRO A 59 1.51 -3.37 10.17
N THR A 60 2.03 -2.31 10.80
CA THR A 60 1.29 -1.53 11.82
C THR A 60 0.65 -0.25 11.27
N ASN A 61 1.06 0.25 10.09
CA ASN A 61 0.52 1.47 9.50
C ASN A 61 -0.30 1.26 8.23
N SER A 62 -0.29 0.06 7.63
CA SER A 62 -0.85 -0.20 6.31
C SER A 62 -2.16 -0.98 6.32
N ALA A 63 -3.03 -0.73 5.33
CA ALA A 63 -4.19 -1.55 4.96
C ALA A 63 -4.20 -1.77 3.44
N LEU A 64 -4.70 -2.94 2.99
CA LEU A 64 -4.89 -3.26 1.56
C LEU A 64 -6.36 -3.07 1.18
N ILE A 65 -6.59 -2.27 0.16
CA ILE A 65 -7.92 -1.94 -0.37
C ILE A 65 -7.99 -2.37 -1.83
N LEU A 66 -8.90 -3.27 -2.18
CA LEU A 66 -9.10 -3.72 -3.56
C LEU A 66 -10.52 -3.44 -4.01
N ILE A 67 -10.65 -2.73 -5.14
CA ILE A 67 -11.91 -2.17 -5.63
C ILE A 67 -12.25 -2.77 -7.00
N ASP A 68 -13.43 -3.40 -7.09
CA ASP A 68 -14.07 -3.85 -8.35
C ASP A 68 -13.28 -4.90 -9.15
N TYR A 69 -12.52 -5.78 -8.51
CA TYR A 69 -11.97 -6.96 -9.17
C TYR A 69 -13.07 -8.00 -9.45
N GLN A 70 -14.06 -7.60 -10.24
CA GLN A 70 -15.24 -8.36 -10.61
C GLN A 70 -15.11 -8.86 -12.06
N PRO A 71 -15.59 -10.08 -12.40
CA PRO A 71 -15.45 -10.64 -13.74
C PRO A 71 -15.89 -9.69 -14.88
N PRO A 72 -17.07 -9.00 -14.81
CA PRO A 72 -17.47 -8.09 -15.89
C PRO A 72 -16.58 -6.84 -15.99
N ILE A 73 -16.02 -6.37 -14.89
CA ILE A 73 -15.12 -5.21 -14.89
C ILE A 73 -13.74 -5.59 -15.43
N LEU A 74 -13.20 -6.76 -14.97
CA LEU A 74 -11.96 -7.32 -15.50
C LEU A 74 -12.00 -7.55 -17.00
N ALA A 75 -13.12 -8.04 -17.53
CA ALA A 75 -13.29 -8.26 -18.98
C ALA A 75 -13.10 -6.98 -19.83
N GLY A 76 -13.32 -5.80 -19.23
CA GLY A 76 -13.08 -4.50 -19.83
C GLY A 76 -11.61 -4.07 -19.87
N VAL A 77 -10.74 -4.63 -19.04
CA VAL A 77 -9.32 -4.25 -18.96
C VAL A 77 -8.57 -4.66 -20.23
N LYS A 78 -7.78 -3.73 -20.81
CA LYS A 78 -7.05 -3.95 -22.07
C LYS A 78 -5.61 -3.42 -22.07
N ASN A 79 -5.17 -2.68 -21.05
CA ASN A 79 -3.83 -2.11 -20.95
C ASN A 79 -2.79 -3.05 -20.34
N ILE A 80 -3.23 -4.09 -19.65
CA ILE A 80 -2.38 -5.10 -19.02
C ILE A 80 -2.95 -6.49 -19.30
N ASP A 81 -2.10 -7.49 -19.38
CA ASP A 81 -2.52 -8.89 -19.48
C ASP A 81 -3.27 -9.33 -18.22
N HIS A 82 -4.38 -10.05 -18.39
CA HIS A 82 -5.22 -10.46 -17.27
C HIS A 82 -4.52 -11.45 -16.34
N GLU A 83 -3.69 -12.35 -16.88
CA GLU A 83 -2.93 -13.31 -16.08
C GLU A 83 -1.89 -12.59 -15.23
N GLU A 84 -1.20 -11.58 -15.80
CA GLU A 84 -0.25 -10.75 -15.07
C GLU A 84 -0.93 -9.93 -13.97
N LEU A 85 -2.03 -9.25 -14.31
CA LEU A 85 -2.82 -8.49 -13.33
C LEU A 85 -3.28 -9.36 -12.16
N MET A 86 -3.83 -10.53 -12.45
CA MET A 86 -4.30 -11.46 -11.43
C MET A 86 -3.16 -12.05 -10.61
N ASN A 87 -2.02 -12.36 -11.23
CA ASN A 87 -0.82 -12.82 -10.55
C ASN A 87 -0.31 -11.79 -9.54
N ASN A 88 -0.19 -10.53 -9.95
CA ASN A 88 0.32 -9.45 -9.11
C ASN A 88 -0.66 -9.13 -7.98
N THR A 89 -1.96 -9.09 -8.25
CA THR A 89 -3.01 -8.92 -7.24
C THR A 89 -3.01 -10.07 -6.22
N THR A 90 -2.81 -11.29 -6.68
CA THR A 90 -2.67 -12.47 -5.81
C THR A 90 -1.46 -12.33 -4.89
N GLY A 91 -0.32 -11.89 -5.42
CA GLY A 91 0.90 -11.61 -4.64
C GLY A 91 0.66 -10.56 -3.54
N LEU A 92 -0.08 -9.49 -3.84
CA LEU A 92 -0.47 -8.46 -2.87
C LEU A 92 -1.34 -9.04 -1.75
N ILE A 93 -2.39 -9.79 -2.08
CA ILE A 93 -3.29 -10.37 -1.08
C ILE A 93 -2.55 -11.36 -0.19
N LYS A 94 -1.77 -12.29 -0.76
CA LYS A 94 -0.95 -13.23 0.00
C LYS A 94 0.00 -12.50 0.96
N THR A 95 0.61 -11.43 0.48
CA THR A 95 1.49 -10.57 1.30
C THR A 95 0.72 -9.96 2.47
N ALA A 96 -0.42 -9.34 2.22
CA ALA A 96 -1.25 -8.74 3.27
C ALA A 96 -1.68 -9.76 4.33
N VAL A 97 -2.05 -10.97 3.91
CA VAL A 97 -2.40 -12.08 4.82
C VAL A 97 -1.20 -12.52 5.67
N ILE A 98 0.00 -12.66 5.07
CA ILE A 98 1.23 -13.05 5.79
C ILE A 98 1.56 -12.05 6.91
N TYR A 99 1.36 -10.74 6.66
CA TYR A 99 1.70 -9.68 7.61
C TYR A 99 0.51 -9.23 8.48
N ASP A 100 -0.62 -9.92 8.44
CA ASP A 100 -1.82 -9.61 9.20
C ASP A 100 -2.33 -8.17 8.96
N ILE A 101 -2.17 -7.68 7.73
CA ILE A 101 -2.65 -6.36 7.31
C ILE A 101 -4.16 -6.42 7.08
N PRO A 102 -4.95 -5.46 7.58
CA PRO A 102 -6.37 -5.36 7.26
C PRO A 102 -6.61 -5.32 5.76
N ILE A 103 -7.58 -6.10 5.29
CA ILE A 103 -7.97 -6.16 3.87
C ILE A 103 -9.43 -5.76 3.74
N ILE A 104 -9.71 -4.82 2.84
CA ILE A 104 -11.06 -4.38 2.48
C ILE A 104 -11.25 -4.62 0.99
N PHE A 105 -12.30 -5.35 0.65
CA PHE A 105 -12.76 -5.56 -0.71
C PHE A 105 -14.03 -4.75 -0.95
N SER A 106 -14.02 -3.89 -1.97
CA SER A 106 -15.22 -3.22 -2.44
C SER A 106 -15.63 -3.76 -3.80
N HIS A 107 -16.92 -3.93 -4.02
CA HIS A 107 -17.48 -4.26 -5.31
C HIS A 107 -18.71 -3.37 -5.59
N VAL A 108 -19.03 -3.23 -6.88
CA VAL A 108 -20.13 -2.33 -7.31
C VAL A 108 -21.33 -3.12 -7.77
N ALA A 109 -22.51 -2.70 -7.28
CA ALA A 109 -23.85 -3.05 -7.79
C ALA A 109 -24.19 -4.56 -7.78
N VAL A 110 -23.60 -5.35 -6.89
CA VAL A 110 -23.93 -6.78 -6.75
C VAL A 110 -25.36 -6.94 -6.31
N GLY A 111 -25.74 -6.29 -5.22
CA GLY A 111 -27.11 -6.34 -4.69
C GLY A 111 -28.14 -5.58 -5.54
N LEU A 112 -27.71 -4.54 -6.28
CA LEU A 112 -28.61 -3.73 -7.10
C LEU A 112 -28.87 -4.31 -8.49
N SER A 113 -27.81 -4.70 -9.20
CA SER A 113 -27.86 -5.06 -10.62
C SER A 113 -27.56 -6.53 -10.87
N GLY A 114 -27.26 -7.29 -9.82
CA GLY A 114 -26.88 -8.70 -9.94
C GLY A 114 -25.52 -8.91 -10.66
N TYR A 115 -24.62 -7.93 -10.56
CA TYR A 115 -23.25 -8.13 -11.02
C TYR A 115 -22.60 -9.25 -10.21
N ASP A 116 -21.67 -9.97 -10.84
CA ASP A 116 -20.87 -10.95 -10.12
C ASP A 116 -20.08 -10.23 -9.02
N PRO A 117 -19.95 -10.84 -7.83
CA PRO A 117 -19.06 -10.31 -6.79
C PRO A 117 -17.60 -10.34 -7.24
N MET A 118 -16.69 -9.87 -6.39
CA MET A 118 -15.27 -10.02 -6.61
C MET A 118 -14.90 -11.45 -6.97
N ILE A 119 -13.94 -11.61 -7.87
CA ILE A 119 -13.39 -12.89 -8.36
C ILE A 119 -13.13 -13.84 -7.18
N GLU A 120 -13.66 -15.06 -7.26
CA GLU A 120 -13.67 -16.00 -6.15
C GLU A 120 -12.26 -16.38 -5.69
N GLU A 121 -11.35 -16.60 -6.63
CA GLU A 121 -9.96 -16.93 -6.36
C GLU A 121 -9.26 -15.87 -5.49
N LEU A 122 -9.60 -14.60 -5.67
CA LEU A 122 -9.05 -13.52 -4.84
C LEU A 122 -9.70 -13.48 -3.45
N ARG A 123 -11.02 -13.75 -3.37
CA ARG A 123 -11.74 -13.79 -2.09
C ARG A 123 -11.28 -14.92 -1.18
N GLU A 124 -11.03 -16.07 -1.76
CA GLU A 124 -10.59 -17.26 -1.02
C GLU A 124 -9.23 -17.08 -0.34
N LEU A 125 -8.37 -16.22 -0.90
CA LEU A 125 -7.07 -15.89 -0.31
C LEU A 125 -7.20 -15.11 1.02
N ALA A 126 -8.29 -14.35 1.20
CA ALA A 126 -8.50 -13.50 2.37
C ALA A 126 -9.92 -13.66 2.94
N PRO A 127 -10.26 -14.81 3.53
CA PRO A 127 -11.62 -15.09 4.00
C PRO A 127 -12.08 -14.17 5.15
N ASN A 128 -11.16 -13.50 5.81
CA ASN A 128 -11.43 -12.56 6.89
C ASN A 128 -11.48 -11.10 6.42
N ALA A 129 -11.37 -10.83 5.12
CA ALA A 129 -11.47 -9.48 4.58
C ALA A 129 -12.87 -8.89 4.82
N VAL A 130 -12.94 -7.58 4.98
CA VAL A 130 -14.21 -6.85 5.01
C VAL A 130 -14.70 -6.67 3.57
N PHE A 131 -15.99 -6.98 3.33
CA PHE A 131 -16.62 -6.81 2.02
C PHE A 131 -17.63 -5.68 2.08
N VAL A 132 -17.54 -4.73 1.13
CA VAL A 132 -18.47 -3.61 0.98
C VAL A 132 -19.07 -3.64 -0.43
N ASP A 133 -20.40 -3.87 -0.53
CA ASP A 133 -21.15 -3.68 -1.78
C ASP A 133 -21.67 -2.24 -1.83
N ARG A 134 -21.52 -1.59 -2.96
CA ARG A 134 -21.89 -0.19 -3.14
C ARG A 134 -22.61 0.06 -4.47
N THR A 135 -23.28 1.19 -4.57
CA THR A 135 -23.89 1.67 -5.81
C THR A 135 -23.19 2.90 -6.38
N ASN A 136 -22.42 3.61 -5.56
CA ASN A 136 -21.61 4.75 -5.98
C ASN A 136 -20.46 4.31 -6.89
N VAL A 137 -20.20 5.04 -7.95
CA VAL A 137 -19.00 4.82 -8.80
C VAL A 137 -17.74 5.13 -8.00
N ASN A 138 -17.77 6.19 -7.22
CA ASN A 138 -16.71 6.56 -6.29
C ASN A 138 -16.93 5.85 -4.95
N ALA A 139 -16.05 4.91 -4.62
CA ALA A 139 -16.17 4.15 -3.37
C ALA A 139 -16.06 5.06 -2.12
N TRP A 140 -15.38 6.20 -2.20
CA TRP A 140 -15.23 7.13 -1.07
C TRP A 140 -16.54 7.84 -0.70
N GLU A 141 -17.52 7.90 -1.62
CA GLU A 141 -18.87 8.41 -1.34
C GLU A 141 -19.77 7.37 -0.63
N GLU A 142 -19.30 6.14 -0.45
CA GLU A 142 -19.99 5.10 0.32
C GLU A 142 -19.57 5.14 1.78
N LEU A 143 -20.51 5.45 2.68
CA LEU A 143 -20.20 5.62 4.10
C LEU A 143 -19.66 4.34 4.76
N GLU A 144 -20.16 3.17 4.35
CA GLU A 144 -19.69 1.88 4.87
C GLU A 144 -18.24 1.58 4.45
N PHE A 145 -17.86 2.01 3.25
CA PHE A 145 -16.48 1.86 2.76
C PHE A 145 -15.51 2.71 3.57
N VAL A 146 -15.82 3.99 3.75
CA VAL A 146 -14.99 4.90 4.55
C VAL A 146 -14.91 4.42 6.00
N ALA A 147 -16.04 4.04 6.61
CA ALA A 147 -16.07 3.52 7.97
C ALA A 147 -15.23 2.24 8.13
N ALA A 148 -15.21 1.35 7.13
CA ALA A 148 -14.37 0.16 7.15
C ALA A 148 -12.88 0.51 7.14
N ILE A 149 -12.47 1.53 6.36
CA ILE A 149 -11.08 2.01 6.33
C ILE A 149 -10.71 2.64 7.69
N GLU A 150 -11.52 3.55 8.20
CA GLU A 150 -11.31 4.21 9.50
C GLU A 150 -11.19 3.19 10.65
N ALA A 151 -12.02 2.14 10.63
CA ALA A 151 -12.00 1.08 11.64
C ALA A 151 -10.67 0.30 11.68
N THR A 152 -9.87 0.32 10.60
CA THR A 152 -8.54 -0.29 10.60
C THR A 152 -7.53 0.47 11.48
N GLY A 153 -7.74 1.76 11.70
CA GLY A 153 -6.79 2.65 12.37
C GLY A 153 -5.46 2.83 11.61
N ARG A 154 -5.42 2.51 10.32
CA ARG A 154 -4.21 2.62 9.48
C ARG A 154 -4.18 3.97 8.80
N THR A 155 -2.97 4.49 8.55
CA THR A 155 -2.74 5.79 7.91
C THR A 155 -2.21 5.65 6.49
N LYS A 156 -1.73 4.47 6.11
CA LYS A 156 -1.22 4.17 4.76
C LYS A 156 -2.12 3.16 4.08
N LEU A 157 -2.61 3.53 2.88
CA LEU A 157 -3.54 2.70 2.11
C LEU A 157 -2.86 2.18 0.84
N ILE A 158 -2.74 0.87 0.70
CA ILE A 158 -2.33 0.22 -0.54
C ILE A 158 -3.60 -0.02 -1.33
N MET A 159 -3.84 0.78 -2.37
CA MET A 159 -5.10 0.77 -3.10
C MET A 159 -4.91 0.21 -4.52
N GLY A 160 -5.67 -0.84 -4.84
CA GLY A 160 -5.82 -1.35 -6.19
C GLY A 160 -7.27 -1.27 -6.65
N GLY A 161 -7.50 -1.18 -7.96
CA GLY A 161 -8.87 -1.10 -8.47
C GLY A 161 -9.00 -1.16 -9.99
N LEU A 162 -10.15 -1.58 -10.43
CA LEU A 162 -10.56 -1.65 -11.84
C LEU A 162 -11.81 -0.79 -12.05
N TRP A 163 -11.80 0.26 -12.91
CA TRP A 163 -10.73 0.67 -13.79
C TRP A 163 -9.92 1.80 -13.17
N THR A 164 -8.64 1.87 -13.51
CA THR A 164 -7.66 2.81 -12.94
C THR A 164 -8.13 4.26 -12.91
N ASP A 165 -8.73 4.75 -14.00
CA ASP A 165 -9.13 6.15 -14.19
C ASP A 165 -10.50 6.50 -13.59
N VAL A 166 -11.25 5.51 -13.09
CA VAL A 166 -12.61 5.68 -12.55
C VAL A 166 -12.67 5.17 -11.11
N CYS A 167 -12.96 3.86 -10.93
CA CYS A 167 -13.26 3.31 -9.62
C CYS A 167 -12.06 3.31 -8.67
N LEU A 168 -10.83 3.40 -9.18
CA LEU A 168 -9.63 3.58 -8.34
C LEU A 168 -9.28 5.06 -8.15
N ALA A 169 -9.20 5.84 -9.24
CA ALA A 169 -8.68 7.22 -9.15
C ALA A 169 -9.53 8.11 -8.24
N TYR A 170 -10.85 7.97 -8.24
CA TYR A 170 -11.71 8.82 -7.42
C TYR A 170 -11.49 8.60 -5.92
N PRO A 171 -11.63 7.38 -5.38
CA PRO A 171 -11.42 7.17 -3.95
C PRO A 171 -9.96 7.36 -3.52
N ALA A 172 -8.98 7.08 -4.38
CA ALA A 172 -7.56 7.30 -4.05
C ALA A 172 -7.25 8.80 -3.87
N ILE A 173 -7.77 9.67 -4.75
CA ILE A 173 -7.63 11.12 -4.65
C ILE A 173 -8.32 11.66 -3.39
N GLU A 174 -9.52 11.17 -3.06
CA GLU A 174 -10.22 11.61 -1.86
C GLU A 174 -9.59 11.09 -0.56
N ALA A 175 -9.02 9.89 -0.58
CA ALA A 175 -8.26 9.35 0.54
C ALA A 175 -7.03 10.22 0.85
N GLU A 176 -6.27 10.63 -0.18
CA GLU A 176 -5.16 11.59 -0.04
C GLU A 176 -5.66 12.91 0.56
N ALA A 177 -6.75 13.46 0.02
CA ALA A 177 -7.33 14.71 0.54
C ALA A 177 -7.84 14.58 1.99
N ALA A 178 -8.20 13.37 2.42
CA ALA A 178 -8.59 13.05 3.79
C ALA A 178 -7.39 12.86 4.73
N GLY A 179 -6.16 12.84 4.22
CA GLY A 179 -4.92 12.78 5.00
C GLY A 179 -4.32 11.38 5.16
N TYR A 180 -4.72 10.43 4.32
CA TYR A 180 -4.05 9.13 4.21
C TYR A 180 -2.87 9.25 3.24
N ASP A 181 -1.80 8.50 3.49
CA ASP A 181 -0.75 8.26 2.50
C ASP A 181 -1.20 7.11 1.59
N VAL A 182 -1.47 7.37 0.31
CA VAL A 182 -2.01 6.37 -0.62
C VAL A 182 -0.93 5.86 -1.56
N TYR A 183 -0.82 4.54 -1.66
CA TYR A 183 0.11 3.81 -2.52
C TYR A 183 -0.68 3.00 -3.54
N VAL A 184 -0.37 3.15 -4.82
CA VAL A 184 -1.02 2.39 -5.90
C VAL A 184 -0.01 1.50 -6.59
N PRO A 185 -0.14 0.15 -6.47
CA PRO A 185 0.64 -0.80 -7.25
C PRO A 185 0.19 -0.77 -8.72
N GLU A 186 0.89 0.01 -9.56
CA GLU A 186 0.51 0.30 -10.93
C GLU A 186 0.40 -0.97 -11.80
N ASP A 187 1.20 -1.99 -11.50
CA ASP A 187 1.20 -3.29 -12.18
C ASP A 187 0.17 -4.29 -11.64
N ALA A 188 -0.64 -3.87 -10.67
CA ALA A 188 -1.78 -4.64 -10.15
C ALA A 188 -3.12 -3.93 -10.37
N VAL A 189 -3.18 -2.89 -11.22
CA VAL A 189 -4.39 -2.17 -11.61
C VAL A 189 -4.52 -2.11 -13.13
N GLY A 190 -5.72 -1.85 -13.64
CA GLY A 190 -5.93 -1.84 -15.08
C GLY A 190 -7.14 -1.03 -15.53
N SER A 191 -7.17 -0.66 -16.81
CA SER A 191 -8.25 0.11 -17.42
C SER A 191 -8.57 -0.37 -18.84
N ILE A 192 -9.57 0.24 -19.47
CA ILE A 192 -10.07 -0.13 -20.81
C ILE A 192 -9.11 0.21 -21.96
N THR A 193 -8.20 1.16 -21.73
CA THR A 193 -7.14 1.54 -22.68
C THR A 193 -5.89 1.96 -21.91
N GLN A 194 -4.72 1.93 -22.58
CA GLN A 194 -3.50 2.50 -22.01
C GLN A 194 -3.67 3.98 -21.67
N LEU A 195 -4.31 4.76 -22.55
CA LEU A 195 -4.55 6.20 -22.32
C LEU A 195 -5.41 6.45 -21.06
N SER A 196 -6.45 5.63 -20.83
CA SER A 196 -7.28 5.72 -19.63
C SER A 196 -6.46 5.44 -18.38
N HIS A 197 -5.66 4.37 -18.41
CA HIS A 197 -4.76 4.00 -17.31
C HIS A 197 -3.77 5.12 -17.01
N ASP A 198 -3.02 5.60 -18.01
CA ASP A 198 -2.01 6.67 -17.84
C ASP A 198 -2.62 7.97 -17.32
N ASN A 199 -3.84 8.32 -17.77
CA ASN A 199 -4.55 9.49 -17.28
C ASN A 199 -5.01 9.33 -15.82
N GLY A 200 -5.49 8.15 -15.45
CA GLY A 200 -5.86 7.81 -14.07
C GLY A 200 -4.65 7.93 -13.13
N MET A 201 -3.53 7.27 -13.49
CA MET A 201 -2.29 7.34 -12.73
C MET A 201 -1.78 8.77 -12.59
N ARG A 202 -1.74 9.54 -13.68
CA ARG A 202 -1.29 10.93 -13.63
C ARG A 202 -2.15 11.78 -12.68
N ARG A 203 -3.49 11.66 -12.71
CA ARG A 203 -4.38 12.39 -11.79
C ARG A 203 -4.12 12.02 -10.34
N MET A 204 -3.90 10.76 -10.04
CA MET A 204 -3.59 10.29 -8.69
C MET A 204 -2.24 10.83 -8.22
N ILE A 205 -1.19 10.77 -9.05
CA ILE A 205 0.14 11.31 -8.74
C ILE A 205 0.09 12.83 -8.50
N GLU A 206 -0.65 13.58 -9.33
CA GLU A 206 -0.84 15.03 -9.13
C GLU A 206 -1.58 15.36 -7.82
N ALA A 207 -2.37 14.43 -7.27
CA ALA A 207 -3.05 14.56 -6.00
C ALA A 207 -2.21 14.14 -4.77
N GLY A 208 -1.04 13.50 -4.98
CA GLY A 208 -0.15 13.06 -3.92
C GLY A 208 0.02 11.54 -3.79
N VAL A 209 -0.77 10.76 -4.53
CA VAL A 209 -0.70 9.29 -4.51
C VAL A 209 0.67 8.80 -5.00
N GLU A 210 1.28 7.88 -4.27
CA GLU A 210 2.57 7.29 -4.60
C GLU A 210 2.41 6.05 -5.50
N PRO A 211 2.89 6.09 -6.76
CA PRO A 211 2.91 4.90 -7.61
C PRO A 211 4.04 3.97 -7.19
N ILE A 212 3.72 2.70 -7.05
CA ILE A 212 4.68 1.63 -6.77
C ILE A 212 4.43 0.44 -7.69
N THR A 213 5.26 -0.60 -7.62
CA THR A 213 4.94 -1.93 -8.14
C THR A 213 4.57 -2.89 -7.01
N TRP A 214 3.80 -3.93 -7.30
CA TRP A 214 3.29 -4.83 -6.26
C TRP A 214 4.39 -5.41 -5.37
N ASN A 215 5.57 -5.70 -5.93
CA ASN A 215 6.70 -6.30 -5.22
C ASN A 215 7.37 -5.36 -4.20
N VAL A 216 7.11 -4.06 -4.27
CA VAL A 216 7.57 -3.09 -3.26
C VAL A 216 6.88 -3.38 -1.93
N VAL A 217 5.60 -3.75 -1.95
CA VAL A 217 4.82 -4.03 -0.74
C VAL A 217 5.47 -5.11 0.14
N PRO A 218 5.69 -6.35 -0.34
CA PRO A 218 6.36 -7.38 0.47
C PRO A 218 7.79 -6.98 0.88
N ALA A 219 8.50 -6.21 0.04
CA ALA A 219 9.87 -5.76 0.36
C ALA A 219 9.87 -4.76 1.52
N GLU A 220 8.95 -3.78 1.54
CA GLU A 220 8.85 -2.81 2.63
C GLU A 220 8.33 -3.43 3.92
N LEU A 221 7.40 -4.37 3.85
CA LEU A 221 6.86 -5.07 5.02
C LEU A 221 7.90 -5.99 5.66
N GLN A 222 8.68 -6.72 4.87
CA GLN A 222 9.79 -7.56 5.37
C GLN A 222 10.96 -6.71 5.84
N ARG A 223 11.41 -5.77 5.03
CA ARG A 223 12.47 -4.78 5.24
C ARG A 223 13.83 -5.32 5.69
N ASP A 224 13.87 -6.37 6.49
CA ASP A 224 15.10 -6.93 7.04
C ASP A 224 15.05 -8.47 7.00
N HIS A 225 16.02 -9.06 6.28
CA HIS A 225 16.12 -10.52 6.14
C HIS A 225 16.43 -11.24 7.47
N ALA A 226 16.92 -10.53 8.48
CA ALA A 226 17.11 -11.12 9.80
C ALA A 226 15.81 -11.27 10.60
N ARG A 227 14.70 -10.65 10.18
CA ARG A 227 13.37 -10.89 10.74
C ARG A 227 12.83 -12.21 10.19
N ALA A 228 13.12 -13.30 10.90
CA ALA A 228 12.92 -14.65 10.39
C ALA A 228 11.47 -15.15 10.41
N ASP A 229 10.61 -14.52 11.21
CA ASP A 229 9.23 -14.99 11.47
C ASP A 229 8.34 -15.09 10.23
N LYS A 230 8.44 -14.13 9.31
CA LYS A 230 7.65 -14.07 8.06
C LYS A 230 8.52 -14.34 6.80
N LEU A 231 9.86 -14.36 6.94
CA LEU A 231 10.80 -14.40 5.82
C LEU A 231 10.53 -15.56 4.84
N GLN A 232 10.34 -16.78 5.36
CA GLN A 232 10.11 -17.94 4.52
C GLN A 232 8.80 -17.80 3.72
N ALA A 233 7.74 -17.33 4.37
CA ALA A 233 6.43 -17.16 3.73
C ALA A 233 6.47 -16.08 2.63
N VAL A 234 7.09 -14.93 2.89
CA VAL A 234 7.20 -13.86 1.90
C VAL A 234 8.17 -14.23 0.76
N THR A 235 9.22 -14.98 1.05
CA THR A 235 10.12 -15.51 0.00
C THR A 235 9.35 -16.40 -0.98
N ARG A 236 8.43 -17.26 -0.50
CA ARG A 236 7.56 -18.04 -1.39
C ARG A 236 6.71 -17.16 -2.29
N VAL A 237 6.15 -16.06 -1.79
CA VAL A 237 5.39 -15.11 -2.62
C VAL A 237 6.27 -14.52 -3.74
N PHE A 238 7.51 -14.14 -3.44
CA PHE A 238 8.45 -13.69 -4.47
C PHE A 238 8.77 -14.77 -5.50
N MET A 239 8.99 -16.02 -5.06
CA MET A 239 9.29 -17.15 -5.95
C MET A 239 8.11 -17.41 -6.91
N GLU A 240 6.91 -17.51 -6.36
CA GLU A 240 5.69 -17.83 -7.12
C GLU A 240 5.29 -16.70 -8.07
N HIS A 241 5.26 -15.45 -7.59
CA HIS A 241 4.60 -14.35 -8.29
C HIS A 241 5.56 -13.36 -8.97
N LEU A 242 6.77 -13.15 -8.45
CA LEU A 242 7.76 -12.26 -9.06
C LEU A 242 8.70 -13.01 -10.00
N PHE A 243 9.34 -14.07 -9.50
CA PHE A 243 10.29 -14.84 -10.29
C PHE A 243 9.61 -15.91 -11.15
N LYS A 244 8.35 -16.26 -10.85
CA LYS A 244 7.56 -17.28 -11.56
C LYS A 244 8.29 -18.63 -11.64
N VAL A 245 8.88 -19.04 -10.52
CA VAL A 245 9.62 -20.31 -10.39
C VAL A 245 9.02 -21.13 -9.25
N ASP A 246 9.28 -22.44 -9.28
CA ASP A 246 8.84 -23.33 -8.21
C ASP A 246 9.37 -22.84 -6.85
N PRO A 247 8.51 -22.57 -5.87
CA PRO A 247 8.91 -22.06 -4.56
C PRO A 247 9.79 -23.02 -3.76
N ASP A 248 9.85 -24.29 -4.14
CA ASP A 248 10.72 -25.30 -3.52
C ASP A 248 12.10 -25.40 -4.22
N THR A 249 12.35 -24.56 -5.25
CA THR A 249 13.67 -24.45 -5.89
C THR A 249 14.70 -23.96 -4.88
N THR A 250 15.80 -24.70 -4.74
CA THR A 250 16.95 -24.27 -3.94
C THR A 250 17.92 -23.46 -4.81
N TRP A 251 18.37 -22.31 -4.31
CA TRP A 251 19.37 -21.42 -4.92
C TRP A 251 20.77 -21.72 -4.41
#